data_c3113dedabb6843f735aa9371f475b80
#
_entry.id   c3113dedabb6843f735aa9371f475b80
#
_cell.length_a   1.000
_cell.length_b   1.000
_cell.length_c   1.000
_cell.angle_alpha   90.00
_cell.angle_beta   90.00
_cell.angle_gamma   90.00
#
_symmetry.space_group_name_H-M   'P 1'
#
loop_
_entity.id
_entity.type
_entity.pdbx_description
1 polymer ?
#
loop_
_entity_poly.entity_id
_entity_poly.type
_entity_poly.pdbx_seq_one_letter_code
_entity_poly.pdbx_strand_id
1 'polypeptide(L)'
;MKAVQIVNPSEMKVVELEKPTVGAGEVLVRIKYVGFCGSDLNTFLGRNPMVKLPVIPGHEVGAVIEEVGPNVPAGFEKGMNVTLNPYTNCGKCASCRNGRVNACEHNETLGVQRNGVMCEYAVLPWTKIIPAGNISPRDCALIEPMSVGFHAVSRAQVIDNEYVMVIGCGMIGIGAIVRAALRGATVIAVDLDDEKLELAKKVGA
;
A
#
# COMPACT_ATOMS: atom_id res chain seq x y z
N MET A 1 10.61 0.13 20.36
CA MET A 1 10.59 -0.50 19.03
C MET A 1 11.45 0.27 18.05
N LYS A 2 12.05 -0.44 17.07
CA LYS A 2 12.81 0.20 16.01
C LYS A 2 11.91 0.73 14.90
N ALA A 3 12.30 1.87 14.34
CA ALA A 3 11.68 2.43 13.13
C ALA A 3 12.77 3.05 12.24
N VAL A 4 12.52 3.07 10.94
CA VAL A 4 13.35 3.82 9.98
C VAL A 4 12.71 5.17 9.75
N GLN A 5 13.47 6.24 9.90
CA GLN A 5 12.98 7.60 9.74
C GLN A 5 13.84 8.36 8.71
N ILE A 6 13.21 8.99 7.74
CA ILE A 6 13.84 9.97 6.87
C ILE A 6 13.86 11.28 7.63
N VAL A 7 15.04 11.75 8.01
CA VAL A 7 15.20 12.95 8.85
C VAL A 7 15.50 14.20 8.04
N ASN A 8 16.23 14.05 6.94
CA ASN A 8 16.52 15.10 5.96
C ASN A 8 16.56 14.47 4.56
N PRO A 9 16.54 15.25 3.48
CA PRO A 9 16.83 14.72 2.15
C PRO A 9 18.14 13.93 2.11
N SER A 10 18.08 12.73 1.57
CA SER A 10 19.17 11.76 1.47
C SER A 10 19.74 11.27 2.82
N GLU A 11 19.00 11.45 3.92
CA GLU A 11 19.40 10.99 5.24
C GLU A 11 18.31 10.15 5.91
N MET A 12 18.61 8.88 6.18
CA MET A 12 17.78 7.95 6.95
C MET A 12 18.47 7.55 8.25
N LYS A 13 17.70 7.36 9.31
CA LYS A 13 18.17 6.85 10.60
C LYS A 13 17.26 5.75 11.13
N VAL A 14 17.85 4.78 11.80
CA VAL A 14 17.10 3.88 12.68
C VAL A 14 16.93 4.60 14.02
N VAL A 15 15.68 4.75 14.44
CA VAL A 15 15.30 5.40 15.69
C VAL A 15 14.60 4.42 16.62
N GLU A 16 14.75 4.63 17.92
CA GLU A 16 14.00 3.90 18.94
C GLU A 16 12.77 4.71 19.35
N LEU A 17 11.61 4.07 19.30
CA LEU A 17 10.31 4.63 19.69
C LEU A 17 9.66 3.75 20.75
N GLU A 18 8.74 4.28 21.51
CA GLU A 18 7.87 3.47 22.35
C GLU A 18 6.97 2.57 21.49
N LYS A 19 6.76 1.32 21.93
CA LYS A 19 5.80 0.43 21.28
C LYS A 19 4.40 1.00 21.52
N PRO A 20 3.61 1.23 20.47
CA PRO A 20 2.27 1.79 20.64
C PRO A 20 1.34 0.81 21.37
N THR A 21 0.44 1.35 22.17
CA THR A 21 -0.62 0.62 22.86
C THR A 21 -1.89 0.66 22.03
N VAL A 22 -2.65 -0.44 22.03
CA VAL A 22 -3.90 -0.55 21.30
C VAL A 22 -5.06 0.08 22.07
N GLY A 23 -5.86 0.89 21.40
CA GLY A 23 -7.07 1.51 21.92
C GLY A 23 -8.36 0.81 21.46
N ALA A 24 -9.50 1.39 21.84
CA ALA A 24 -10.80 0.88 21.41
C ALA A 24 -11.00 1.08 19.89
N GLY A 25 -11.44 0.03 19.19
CA GLY A 25 -11.61 0.03 17.73
C GLY A 25 -10.31 -0.04 16.94
N GLU A 26 -9.19 -0.34 17.61
CA GLU A 26 -7.86 -0.40 16.98
C GLU A 26 -7.27 -1.80 17.02
N VAL A 27 -6.32 -2.05 16.13
CA VAL A 27 -5.56 -3.30 16.04
C VAL A 27 -4.07 -2.95 16.01
N LEU A 28 -3.30 -3.59 16.88
CA LEU A 28 -1.85 -3.58 16.87
C LEU A 28 -1.37 -4.66 15.90
N VAL A 29 -0.60 -4.27 14.92
CA VAL A 29 0.02 -5.19 13.97
C VAL A 29 1.53 -5.20 14.13
N ARG A 30 2.12 -6.40 14.01
CA ARG A 30 3.56 -6.58 13.89
C ARG A 30 3.91 -6.62 12.41
N ILE A 31 4.70 -5.66 11.96
CA ILE A 31 5.13 -5.54 10.57
C ILE A 31 6.14 -6.66 10.26
N LYS A 32 5.95 -7.34 9.15
CA LYS A 32 6.80 -8.42 8.68
C LYS A 32 7.55 -8.07 7.40
N TYR A 33 6.86 -7.41 6.48
CA TYR A 33 7.40 -6.97 5.20
C TYR A 33 6.84 -5.58 4.87
N VAL A 34 7.70 -4.74 4.35
CA VAL A 34 7.33 -3.43 3.79
C VAL A 34 7.93 -3.35 2.39
N GLY A 35 7.10 -3.08 1.39
CA GLY A 35 7.55 -2.72 0.06
C GLY A 35 8.14 -1.31 0.06
N PHE A 36 9.08 -1.07 -0.85
CA PHE A 36 9.70 0.23 -1.03
C PHE A 36 9.15 0.89 -2.30
N CYS A 37 8.24 1.82 -2.11
CA CYS A 37 7.57 2.54 -3.19
C CYS A 37 8.46 3.63 -3.80
N GLY A 38 8.23 3.97 -5.06
CA GLY A 38 8.85 5.14 -5.69
C GLY A 38 8.56 6.46 -4.97
N SER A 39 7.44 6.55 -4.24
CA SER A 39 7.12 7.71 -3.40
C SER A 39 8.05 7.81 -2.19
N ASP A 40 8.47 6.67 -1.59
CA ASP A 40 9.44 6.64 -0.50
C ASP A 40 10.83 7.10 -0.99
N LEU A 41 11.22 6.67 -2.21
CA LEU A 41 12.44 7.15 -2.84
C LEU A 41 12.40 8.66 -3.11
N ASN A 42 11.29 9.16 -3.64
CA ASN A 42 11.13 10.61 -3.88
C ASN A 42 11.14 11.40 -2.56
N THR A 43 10.57 10.84 -1.49
CA THR A 43 10.64 11.44 -0.14
C THR A 43 12.08 11.47 0.36
N PHE A 44 12.81 10.35 0.23
CA PHE A 44 14.23 10.29 0.60
C PHE A 44 15.08 11.31 -0.17
N LEU A 45 14.82 11.48 -1.47
CA LEU A 45 15.53 12.46 -2.31
C LEU A 45 15.07 13.92 -2.10
N GLY A 46 14.09 14.16 -1.21
CA GLY A 46 13.55 15.51 -0.97
C GLY A 46 12.70 16.06 -2.14
N ARG A 47 12.19 15.17 -3.00
CA ARG A 47 11.42 15.52 -4.21
C ARG A 47 9.91 15.42 -4.02
N ASN A 48 9.43 14.93 -2.89
CA ASN A 48 8.01 14.77 -2.62
C ASN A 48 7.47 16.00 -1.87
N PRO A 49 6.72 16.92 -2.52
CA PRO A 49 6.25 18.14 -1.91
C PRO A 49 5.15 17.94 -0.86
N MET A 50 4.55 16.76 -0.78
CA MET A 50 3.49 16.44 0.17
C MET A 50 4.02 15.98 1.52
N VAL A 51 5.32 15.72 1.64
CA VAL A 51 5.93 15.17 2.85
C VAL A 51 6.59 16.27 3.68
N LYS A 52 6.34 16.23 4.97
CA LYS A 52 7.07 17.01 5.98
C LYS A 52 8.02 16.11 6.73
N LEU A 53 9.30 16.41 6.68
CA LEU A 53 10.33 15.68 7.43
C LEU A 53 10.40 16.19 8.89
N PRO A 54 10.77 15.33 9.86
CA PRO A 54 11.07 13.90 9.68
C PRO A 54 9.81 13.03 9.52
N VAL A 55 9.90 11.91 8.79
CA VAL A 55 8.78 10.99 8.56
C VAL A 55 9.27 9.52 8.60
N ILE A 56 8.46 8.62 9.11
CA ILE A 56 8.62 7.17 8.91
C ILE A 56 7.97 6.83 7.57
N PRO A 57 8.70 6.30 6.57
CA PRO A 57 8.14 5.92 5.28
C PRO A 57 7.39 4.59 5.36
N GLY A 58 6.85 4.13 4.21
CA GLY A 58 6.30 2.80 4.00
C GLY A 58 4.77 2.73 4.16
N HIS A 59 4.14 2.08 3.18
CA HIS A 59 2.68 1.88 3.07
C HIS A 59 2.30 0.59 2.35
N GLU A 60 3.24 -0.13 1.75
CA GLU A 60 3.07 -1.43 1.10
C GLU A 60 3.39 -2.53 2.12
N VAL A 61 2.39 -3.16 2.73
CA VAL A 61 2.58 -3.85 4.01
C VAL A 61 2.09 -5.28 4.01
N GLY A 62 2.93 -6.16 4.52
CA GLY A 62 2.54 -7.47 5.03
C GLY A 62 2.82 -7.56 6.53
N ALA A 63 1.80 -7.84 7.31
CA ALA A 63 1.85 -7.83 8.75
C ALA A 63 1.08 -9.00 9.37
N VAL A 64 1.23 -9.15 10.69
CA VAL A 64 0.48 -10.11 11.51
C VAL A 64 -0.17 -9.37 12.66
N ILE A 65 -1.42 -9.67 12.95
CA ILE A 65 -2.12 -9.11 14.12
C ILE A 65 -1.40 -9.56 15.40
N GLU A 66 -0.97 -8.61 16.21
CA GLU A 66 -0.33 -8.85 17.51
C GLU A 66 -1.34 -8.74 18.65
N GLU A 67 -2.24 -7.76 18.60
CA GLU A 67 -3.25 -7.51 19.62
C GLU A 67 -4.48 -6.83 18.99
N VAL A 68 -5.66 -7.16 19.53
CA VAL A 68 -6.95 -6.60 19.09
C VAL A 68 -7.54 -5.82 20.25
N GLY A 69 -7.85 -4.55 20.02
CA GLY A 69 -8.43 -3.66 21.04
C GLY A 69 -9.92 -3.92 21.27
N PRO A 70 -10.48 -3.33 22.33
CA PRO A 70 -11.91 -3.39 22.58
C PRO A 70 -12.72 -2.80 21.42
N ASN A 71 -13.96 -3.25 21.24
CA ASN A 71 -14.89 -2.77 20.20
C ASN A 71 -14.46 -3.04 18.75
N VAL A 72 -13.46 -3.90 18.53
CA VAL A 72 -13.16 -4.45 17.21
C VAL A 72 -14.15 -5.59 16.94
N PRO A 73 -14.81 -5.65 15.76
CA PRO A 73 -15.76 -6.73 15.45
C PRO A 73 -15.08 -8.08 15.38
N ALA A 74 -15.87 -9.16 15.50
CA ALA A 74 -15.38 -10.52 15.30
C ALA A 74 -14.75 -10.69 13.90
N GLY A 75 -13.77 -11.60 13.78
CA GLY A 75 -13.05 -11.86 12.54
C GLY A 75 -11.65 -11.24 12.48
N PHE A 76 -11.21 -10.59 13.56
CA PHE A 76 -9.84 -10.13 13.76
C PHE A 76 -9.24 -10.85 14.96
N GLU A 77 -8.21 -11.67 14.74
CA GLU A 77 -7.60 -12.49 15.79
C GLU A 77 -6.07 -12.37 15.75
N LYS A 78 -5.44 -12.46 16.92
CA LYS A 78 -3.98 -12.53 17.03
C LYS A 78 -3.43 -13.67 16.17
N GLY A 79 -2.37 -13.37 15.42
CA GLY A 79 -1.71 -14.31 14.52
C GLY A 79 -2.21 -14.28 13.07
N MET A 80 -3.32 -13.60 12.77
CA MET A 80 -3.80 -13.46 11.39
C MET A 80 -2.85 -12.65 10.52
N ASN A 81 -2.62 -13.13 9.29
CA ASN A 81 -1.93 -12.37 8.26
C ASN A 81 -2.85 -11.27 7.72
N VAL A 82 -2.30 -10.07 7.58
CA VAL A 82 -3.05 -8.89 7.14
C VAL A 82 -2.21 -8.01 6.23
N THR A 83 -2.89 -7.26 5.38
CA THR A 83 -2.36 -6.02 4.80
C THR A 83 -3.14 -4.81 5.31
N LEU A 84 -2.72 -3.62 4.93
CA LEU A 84 -3.29 -2.37 5.42
C LEU A 84 -3.85 -1.53 4.27
N ASN A 85 -4.95 -0.83 4.53
CA ASN A 85 -5.34 0.30 3.68
C ASN A 85 -4.62 1.56 4.20
N PRO A 86 -3.63 2.10 3.47
CA PRO A 86 -2.80 3.19 3.97
C PRO A 86 -3.48 4.56 3.93
N TYR A 87 -4.67 4.66 3.34
CA TYR A 87 -5.37 5.91 3.10
C TYR A 87 -6.37 6.23 4.20
N THR A 88 -6.40 7.48 4.67
CA THR A 88 -7.48 7.96 5.54
C THR A 88 -8.67 8.45 4.71
N ASN A 89 -9.79 8.71 5.39
CA ASN A 89 -10.92 9.40 4.80
C ASN A 89 -11.73 10.10 5.88
N CYS A 90 -12.22 11.30 5.61
CA CYS A 90 -12.92 12.12 6.60
C CYS A 90 -14.41 11.76 6.79
N GLY A 91 -15.01 10.99 5.90
CA GLY A 91 -16.41 10.59 5.92
C GLY A 91 -17.43 11.70 5.57
N LYS A 92 -17.03 12.98 5.55
CA LYS A 92 -17.94 14.12 5.46
C LYS A 92 -17.79 15.02 4.22
N CYS A 93 -16.68 14.96 3.48
CA CYS A 93 -16.50 15.71 2.25
C CYS A 93 -17.38 15.18 1.12
N ALA A 94 -17.52 15.93 0.04
CA ALA A 94 -18.37 15.57 -1.09
C ALA A 94 -18.02 14.17 -1.65
N SER A 95 -16.74 13.88 -1.84
CA SER A 95 -16.28 12.58 -2.33
C SER A 95 -16.65 11.44 -1.38
N CYS A 96 -16.43 11.61 -0.08
CA CYS A 96 -16.77 10.58 0.92
C CYS A 96 -18.28 10.31 0.97
N ARG A 97 -19.11 11.36 0.93
CA ARG A 97 -20.58 11.22 0.92
C ARG A 97 -21.10 10.53 -0.35
N ASN A 98 -20.35 10.61 -1.45
CA ASN A 98 -20.67 9.89 -2.69
C ASN A 98 -20.01 8.51 -2.78
N GLY A 99 -19.51 7.94 -1.66
CA GLY A 99 -18.87 6.63 -1.61
C GLY A 99 -17.48 6.55 -2.26
N ARG A 100 -16.90 7.69 -2.66
CA ARG A 100 -15.58 7.78 -3.30
C ARG A 100 -14.52 8.17 -2.27
N VAL A 101 -14.34 7.34 -1.25
CA VAL A 101 -13.44 7.62 -0.12
C VAL A 101 -11.97 7.76 -0.55
N ASN A 102 -11.57 7.10 -1.64
CA ASN A 102 -10.24 7.21 -2.24
C ASN A 102 -9.94 8.61 -2.82
N ALA A 103 -10.97 9.41 -3.09
CA ALA A 103 -10.85 10.79 -3.55
C ALA A 103 -11.18 11.80 -2.44
N CYS A 104 -10.99 11.41 -1.19
CA CYS A 104 -11.21 12.30 -0.05
C CYS A 104 -10.26 13.51 -0.11
N GLU A 105 -10.82 14.72 0.01
CA GLU A 105 -10.03 15.96 0.00
C GLU A 105 -9.12 16.12 1.23
N HIS A 106 -9.40 15.38 2.31
CA HIS A 106 -8.62 15.32 3.55
C HIS A 106 -7.91 13.97 3.71
N ASN A 107 -7.56 13.32 2.61
CA ASN A 107 -6.82 12.07 2.68
C ASN A 107 -5.40 12.31 3.21
N GLU A 108 -4.98 11.45 4.14
CA GLU A 108 -3.61 11.34 4.58
C GLU A 108 -3.12 9.92 4.34
N THR A 109 -2.03 9.77 3.63
CA THR A 109 -1.43 8.47 3.31
C THR A 109 -0.30 8.17 4.29
N LEU A 110 -0.24 6.93 4.79
CA LEU A 110 0.89 6.44 5.57
C LEU A 110 2.20 6.62 4.80
N GLY A 111 3.24 7.13 5.48
CA GLY A 111 4.56 7.38 4.90
C GLY A 111 4.64 8.62 3.99
N VAL A 112 3.54 9.39 3.87
CA VAL A 112 3.48 10.62 3.07
C VAL A 112 3.06 11.80 3.94
N GLN A 113 1.77 11.99 4.22
CA GLN A 113 1.28 13.08 5.08
C GLN A 113 1.35 12.74 6.57
N ARG A 114 1.50 11.48 6.91
CA ARG A 114 1.64 10.97 8.29
C ARG A 114 2.69 9.87 8.33
N ASN A 115 3.17 9.53 9.52
CA ASN A 115 4.12 8.43 9.68
C ASN A 115 3.57 7.14 9.09
N GLY A 116 4.42 6.44 8.34
CA GLY A 116 4.17 5.14 7.75
C GLY A 116 4.53 3.99 8.68
N VAL A 117 4.80 2.85 8.09
CA VAL A 117 4.92 1.58 8.80
C VAL A 117 6.28 0.88 8.60
N MET A 118 7.32 1.62 8.22
CA MET A 118 8.69 1.10 8.24
C MET A 118 9.22 1.05 9.69
N CYS A 119 8.53 0.27 10.52
CA CYS A 119 8.76 0.08 11.95
C CYS A 119 8.36 -1.34 12.36
N GLU A 120 8.65 -1.74 13.60
CA GLU A 120 8.31 -3.09 14.07
C GLU A 120 6.82 -3.29 14.34
N TYR A 121 6.13 -2.25 14.84
CA TYR A 121 4.70 -2.31 15.21
C TYR A 121 3.98 -1.03 14.79
N ALA A 122 2.72 -1.18 14.41
CA ALA A 122 1.83 -0.07 14.12
C ALA A 122 0.43 -0.33 14.69
N VAL A 123 -0.25 0.73 15.12
CA VAL A 123 -1.67 0.69 15.54
C VAL A 123 -2.50 1.42 14.50
N LEU A 124 -3.57 0.77 14.05
CA LEU A 124 -4.52 1.34 13.09
C LEU A 124 -5.96 1.00 13.48
N PRO A 125 -6.92 1.82 13.05
CA PRO A 125 -8.33 1.45 13.15
C PRO A 125 -8.60 0.12 12.43
N TRP A 126 -9.42 -0.75 13.01
CA TRP A 126 -9.76 -2.04 12.41
C TRP A 126 -10.29 -1.92 10.97
N THR A 127 -10.96 -0.81 10.64
CA THR A 127 -11.47 -0.52 9.29
C THR A 127 -10.38 -0.35 8.22
N LYS A 128 -9.12 -0.21 8.66
CA LYS A 128 -7.94 -0.11 7.79
C LYS A 128 -7.12 -1.40 7.74
N ILE A 129 -7.51 -2.41 8.50
CA ILE A 129 -6.88 -3.73 8.50
C ILE A 129 -7.65 -4.64 7.54
N ILE A 130 -6.94 -5.29 6.64
CA ILE A 130 -7.51 -6.19 5.64
C ILE A 130 -6.99 -7.61 5.92
N PRO A 131 -7.83 -8.50 6.48
CA PRO A 131 -7.47 -9.91 6.67
C PRO A 131 -7.11 -10.57 5.33
N ALA A 132 -5.98 -11.26 5.29
CA ALA A 132 -5.41 -11.83 4.07
C ALA A 132 -5.57 -13.37 3.97
N GLY A 133 -6.26 -13.99 4.92
CA GLY A 133 -6.46 -15.43 4.93
C GLY A 133 -5.13 -16.20 4.92
N ASN A 134 -4.96 -17.08 3.94
CA ASN A 134 -3.77 -17.90 3.78
C ASN A 134 -2.63 -17.23 2.99
N ILE A 135 -2.80 -15.99 2.56
CA ILE A 135 -1.73 -15.24 1.85
C ILE A 135 -0.59 -14.97 2.84
N SER A 136 0.65 -15.24 2.41
CA SER A 136 1.81 -15.01 3.24
C SER A 136 2.01 -13.51 3.54
N PRO A 137 2.61 -13.12 4.68
CA PRO A 137 2.90 -11.71 4.93
C PRO A 137 3.80 -11.08 3.86
N ARG A 138 4.66 -11.87 3.20
CA ARG A 138 5.48 -11.39 2.08
C ARG A 138 4.60 -10.98 0.89
N ASP A 139 3.67 -11.85 0.52
CA ASP A 139 2.77 -11.59 -0.61
C ASP A 139 1.73 -10.51 -0.29
N CYS A 140 1.36 -10.37 1.00
CA CYS A 140 0.51 -9.27 1.46
C CYS A 140 1.10 -7.89 1.15
N ALA A 141 2.43 -7.73 1.17
CA ALA A 141 3.09 -6.48 0.83
C ALA A 141 2.92 -6.08 -0.65
N LEU A 142 2.55 -7.02 -1.53
CA LEU A 142 2.27 -6.76 -2.94
C LEU A 142 0.83 -6.28 -3.19
N ILE A 143 -0.08 -6.42 -2.22
CA ILE A 143 -1.51 -6.14 -2.44
C ILE A 143 -1.76 -4.66 -2.72
N GLU A 144 -1.12 -3.77 -1.96
CA GLU A 144 -1.29 -2.33 -2.17
C GLU A 144 -0.85 -1.89 -3.57
N PRO A 145 0.40 -2.10 -4.02
CA PRO A 145 0.84 -1.63 -5.34
C PRO A 145 0.09 -2.33 -6.48
N MET A 146 -0.25 -3.61 -6.34
CA MET A 146 -1.09 -4.33 -7.30
C MET A 146 -2.49 -3.70 -7.39
N SER A 147 -3.08 -3.30 -6.27
CA SER A 147 -4.41 -2.71 -6.22
C SER A 147 -4.48 -1.39 -7.00
N VAL A 148 -3.41 -0.62 -7.05
CA VAL A 148 -3.31 0.63 -7.83
C VAL A 148 -3.40 0.32 -9.33
N GLY A 149 -2.64 -0.66 -9.81
CA GLY A 149 -2.71 -1.13 -11.20
C GLY A 149 -4.09 -1.69 -11.57
N PHE A 150 -4.68 -2.50 -10.68
CA PHE A 150 -6.05 -3.02 -10.83
C PHE A 150 -7.10 -1.91 -10.91
N HIS A 151 -6.95 -0.88 -10.08
CA HIS A 151 -7.84 0.28 -10.11
C HIS A 151 -7.71 1.05 -11.42
N ALA A 152 -6.51 1.27 -11.94
CA ALA A 152 -6.27 1.95 -13.21
C ALA A 152 -7.01 1.25 -14.37
N VAL A 153 -6.86 -0.06 -14.49
CA VAL A 153 -7.57 -0.87 -15.52
C VAL A 153 -9.08 -0.83 -15.33
N SER A 154 -9.56 -0.84 -14.07
CA SER A 154 -10.99 -0.70 -13.78
C SER A 154 -11.53 0.68 -14.16
N ARG A 155 -10.75 1.74 -13.98
CA ARG A 155 -11.11 3.11 -14.40
C ARG A 155 -11.09 3.27 -15.91
N ALA A 156 -10.19 2.58 -16.61
CA ALA A 156 -10.16 2.53 -18.08
C ALA A 156 -11.32 1.70 -18.67
N GLN A 157 -12.07 0.98 -17.83
CA GLN A 157 -13.19 0.13 -18.24
C GLN A 157 -12.80 -0.94 -19.29
N VAL A 158 -11.58 -1.43 -19.21
CA VAL A 158 -11.06 -2.46 -20.12
C VAL A 158 -11.99 -3.67 -20.15
N ILE A 159 -12.32 -4.11 -21.36
CA ILE A 159 -13.15 -5.29 -21.62
C ILE A 159 -12.37 -6.34 -22.43
N ASP A 160 -12.99 -7.50 -22.65
CA ASP A 160 -12.45 -8.57 -23.48
C ASP A 160 -12.20 -8.10 -24.94
N ASN A 161 -11.17 -8.69 -25.56
CA ASN A 161 -10.76 -8.42 -26.95
C ASN A 161 -10.24 -6.99 -27.25
N GLU A 162 -9.95 -6.19 -26.22
CA GLU A 162 -9.27 -4.91 -26.41
C GLU A 162 -7.74 -5.07 -26.44
N TYR A 163 -7.06 -4.09 -27.06
CA TYR A 163 -5.61 -3.93 -26.97
C TYR A 163 -5.29 -2.88 -25.90
N VAL A 164 -4.48 -3.26 -24.92
CA VAL A 164 -4.08 -2.37 -23.82
C VAL A 164 -2.57 -2.20 -23.81
N MET A 165 -2.09 -0.97 -24.00
CA MET A 165 -0.68 -0.65 -23.86
C MET A 165 -0.38 -0.20 -22.44
N VAL A 166 0.60 -0.83 -21.78
CA VAL A 166 1.11 -0.45 -20.46
C VAL A 166 2.54 0.05 -20.62
N ILE A 167 2.76 1.33 -20.31
CA ILE A 167 4.07 1.99 -20.37
C ILE A 167 4.64 2.06 -18.97
N GLY A 168 5.76 1.36 -18.74
CA GLY A 168 6.39 1.16 -17.44
C GLY A 168 5.94 -0.14 -16.77
N CYS A 169 6.86 -1.11 -16.68
CA CYS A 169 6.63 -2.45 -16.11
C CYS A 169 7.15 -2.57 -14.65
N GLY A 170 7.10 -1.47 -13.88
CA GLY A 170 7.26 -1.51 -12.41
C GLY A 170 6.06 -2.16 -11.74
N MET A 171 6.04 -2.21 -10.40
CA MET A 171 5.00 -2.93 -9.65
C MET A 171 3.57 -2.53 -10.03
N ILE A 172 3.30 -1.22 -10.22
CA ILE A 172 1.97 -0.74 -10.64
C ILE A 172 1.66 -1.19 -12.07
N GLY A 173 2.63 -1.08 -12.98
CA GLY A 173 2.48 -1.55 -14.37
C GLY A 173 2.23 -3.06 -14.45
N ILE A 174 2.95 -3.86 -13.68
CA ILE A 174 2.72 -5.32 -13.56
C ILE A 174 1.29 -5.58 -13.05
N GLY A 175 0.81 -4.83 -12.04
CA GLY A 175 -0.58 -4.93 -11.59
C GLY A 175 -1.58 -4.62 -12.72
N ALA A 176 -1.33 -3.58 -13.51
CA ALA A 176 -2.18 -3.25 -14.65
C ALA A 176 -2.15 -4.34 -15.74
N ILE A 177 -0.98 -4.89 -16.07
CA ILE A 177 -0.81 -5.99 -17.03
C ILE A 177 -1.62 -7.21 -16.59
N VAL A 178 -1.42 -7.67 -15.35
CA VAL A 178 -2.16 -8.81 -14.79
C VAL A 178 -3.66 -8.57 -14.87
N ARG A 179 -4.13 -7.38 -14.47
CA ARG A 179 -5.57 -7.08 -14.48
C ARG A 179 -6.16 -7.01 -15.87
N ALA A 180 -5.45 -6.42 -16.83
CA ALA A 180 -5.90 -6.34 -18.22
C ALA A 180 -5.97 -7.73 -18.87
N ALA A 181 -4.93 -8.55 -18.67
CA ALA A 181 -4.90 -9.94 -19.14
C ALA A 181 -6.04 -10.78 -18.53
N LEU A 182 -6.31 -10.65 -17.23
CA LEU A 182 -7.45 -11.30 -16.55
C LEU A 182 -8.82 -10.82 -17.07
N ARG A 183 -8.88 -9.70 -17.77
CA ARG A 183 -10.08 -9.22 -18.46
C ARG A 183 -10.20 -9.68 -19.90
N GLY A 184 -9.26 -10.48 -20.39
CA GLY A 184 -9.24 -10.97 -21.77
C GLY A 184 -8.63 -9.99 -22.80
N ALA A 185 -8.02 -8.90 -22.34
CA ALA A 185 -7.36 -7.96 -23.23
C ALA A 185 -6.02 -8.51 -23.72
N THR A 186 -5.62 -8.14 -24.94
CA THR A 186 -4.26 -8.34 -25.46
C THR A 186 -3.37 -7.21 -24.95
N VAL A 187 -2.37 -7.55 -24.12
CA VAL A 187 -1.54 -6.55 -23.45
C VAL A 187 -0.22 -6.34 -24.17
N ILE A 188 0.12 -5.07 -24.44
CA ILE A 188 1.40 -4.63 -24.99
C ILE A 188 2.15 -3.93 -23.88
N ALA A 189 3.24 -4.53 -23.41
CA ALA A 189 4.10 -3.96 -22.36
C ALA A 189 5.27 -3.19 -23.00
N VAL A 190 5.56 -2.01 -22.44
CA VAL A 190 6.68 -1.15 -22.87
C VAL A 190 7.49 -0.75 -21.63
N ASP A 191 8.78 -1.05 -21.61
CA ASP A 191 9.76 -0.60 -20.60
C ASP A 191 11.14 -0.45 -21.26
N LEU A 192 12.05 0.21 -20.57
CA LEU A 192 13.46 0.34 -20.99
C LEU A 192 14.33 -0.83 -20.49
N ASP A 193 13.79 -1.68 -19.63
CA ASP A 193 14.47 -2.75 -18.92
C ASP A 193 13.94 -4.11 -19.39
N ASP A 194 14.80 -4.89 -20.03
CA ASP A 194 14.45 -6.19 -20.59
C ASP A 194 14.01 -7.20 -19.52
N GLU A 195 14.59 -7.17 -18.31
CA GLU A 195 14.19 -8.08 -17.22
C GLU A 195 12.73 -7.82 -16.79
N LYS A 196 12.31 -6.56 -16.78
CA LYS A 196 10.92 -6.18 -16.51
C LYS A 196 9.99 -6.60 -17.63
N LEU A 197 10.42 -6.50 -18.89
CA LEU A 197 9.65 -6.99 -20.03
C LEU A 197 9.48 -8.51 -20.00
N GLU A 198 10.52 -9.25 -19.61
CA GLU A 198 10.41 -10.71 -19.43
C GLU A 198 9.44 -11.08 -18.29
N LEU A 199 9.41 -10.30 -17.19
CA LEU A 199 8.39 -10.48 -16.16
C LEU A 199 7.00 -10.15 -16.69
N ALA A 200 6.85 -9.05 -17.43
CA ALA A 200 5.59 -8.64 -18.03
C ALA A 200 5.00 -9.74 -18.95
N LYS A 201 5.82 -10.37 -19.80
CA LYS A 201 5.43 -11.54 -20.62
C LYS A 201 4.93 -12.71 -19.76
N LYS A 202 5.65 -13.03 -18.68
CA LYS A 202 5.27 -14.13 -17.76
C LYS A 202 3.93 -13.93 -17.09
N VAL A 203 3.50 -12.69 -16.92
CA VAL A 203 2.25 -12.34 -16.21
C VAL A 203 1.12 -11.90 -17.13
N GLY A 204 1.29 -11.99 -18.48
CA GLY A 204 0.19 -11.86 -19.41
C GLY A 204 0.29 -10.76 -20.47
N ALA A 205 1.50 -10.18 -20.69
CA ALA A 205 1.75 -9.29 -21.82
C ALA A 205 2.17 -10.06 -23.07
#